data_6bd8454509facc646bce9f0ca970b9ea
#
_entry.id   6bd8454509facc646bce9f0ca970b9ea
#
_cell.length_a   1.000
_cell.length_b   1.000
_cell.length_c   1.000
_cell.angle_alpha   90.00
_cell.angle_beta   90.00
_cell.angle_gamma   90.00
#
_symmetry.space_group_name_H-M   'P 1'
#
loop_
_entity.id
_entity.type
_entity.pdbx_description
1 polymer ?
#
loop_
_entity_poly.entity_id
_entity_poly.type
_entity_poly.pdbx_seq_one_letter_code
_entity_poly.pdbx_strand_id
1 'polypeptide(L)'
;FNNFSLNAGTRGSYWTFNEELLLSPRVSIAYLPNWKQDFVFRFASGIYYQSPFYKEIRNNQGILNYNVKAQKSIHYVLGSDYLFFKWGRPFKLVSEIYYKSLHNLIPYKIDNVRIQYLTNEISNGYASGIDLKINGEFVFGVDSWASMSIMKTEEDIENDKKIDENNNLVEVGYIPRPTDQRLNFSMFFQDYVPGNPNFKIHLNAIYGSGLTFGPPKSEKYQDILRIPSYRRVDIGFSAVIKDSNKKSKIKLFNKLDSFWISLEVFNLLDINNTNSYIWVSDINNRQFAVPNYLTSRQLNLKLILKY
;
A
#
# COMPACT_ATOMS: atom_id res chain seq x y z
N PHE A 1 -30.84 10.86 17.61
CA PHE A 1 -29.49 11.50 17.54
C PHE A 1 -29.13 11.73 16.08
N ASN A 2 -29.60 12.85 15.48
CA ASN A 2 -29.48 13.07 14.03
C ASN A 2 -28.02 13.24 13.53
N ASN A 3 -27.07 13.48 14.44
CA ASN A 3 -25.68 13.81 14.09
C ASN A 3 -24.68 12.69 14.38
N PHE A 4 -25.13 11.57 14.93
CA PHE A 4 -24.29 10.43 15.28
C PHE A 4 -24.75 9.16 14.60
N SER A 5 -23.81 8.41 14.10
CA SER A 5 -24.02 7.03 13.64
C SER A 5 -23.10 6.10 14.43
N LEU A 6 -23.66 5.05 15.00
CA LEU A 6 -22.94 4.00 15.72
C LEU A 6 -23.16 2.67 15.02
N ASN A 7 -22.07 2.01 14.66
CA ASN A 7 -22.08 0.63 14.19
C ASN A 7 -21.25 -0.23 15.15
N ALA A 8 -21.85 -1.29 15.67
CA ALA A 8 -21.16 -2.27 16.50
C ALA A 8 -21.50 -3.67 16.03
N GLY A 9 -20.53 -4.56 16.07
CA GLY A 9 -20.73 -5.93 15.65
C GLY A 9 -19.58 -6.83 16.09
N THR A 10 -19.81 -8.13 16.03
CA THR A 10 -18.77 -9.13 16.27
C THR A 10 -18.84 -10.22 15.21
N ARG A 11 -17.67 -10.74 14.85
CA ARG A 11 -17.54 -11.89 13.97
C ARG A 11 -16.88 -13.03 14.75
N GLY A 12 -17.50 -14.20 14.78
CA GLY A 12 -16.90 -15.43 15.25
C GLY A 12 -16.37 -16.25 14.06
N SER A 13 -15.19 -16.81 14.19
CA SER A 13 -14.65 -17.80 13.26
C SER A 13 -13.92 -18.88 14.04
N TYR A 14 -13.99 -20.12 13.57
CA TYR A 14 -13.32 -21.26 14.16
C TYR A 14 -12.24 -21.76 13.21
N TRP A 15 -10.99 -21.81 13.69
CA TRP A 15 -9.88 -22.29 12.91
C TRP A 15 -9.56 -23.73 13.29
N THR A 16 -9.90 -24.65 12.40
CA THR A 16 -9.85 -26.10 12.67
C THR A 16 -8.44 -26.66 12.80
N PHE A 17 -7.43 -25.96 12.30
CA PHE A 17 -6.04 -26.43 12.33
C PHE A 17 -5.49 -26.56 13.76
N ASN A 18 -5.80 -25.60 14.62
CA ASN A 18 -5.37 -25.57 16.03
C ASN A 18 -6.53 -25.37 17.00
N GLU A 19 -7.77 -25.57 16.53
CA GLU A 19 -9.01 -25.52 17.35
C GLU A 19 -9.26 -24.14 18.01
N GLU A 20 -8.80 -23.04 17.39
CA GLU A 20 -9.01 -21.69 17.92
C GLU A 20 -10.38 -21.11 17.58
N LEU A 21 -11.08 -20.63 18.61
CA LEU A 21 -12.27 -19.76 18.45
C LEU A 21 -11.84 -18.30 18.46
N LEU A 22 -12.03 -17.62 17.33
CA LEU A 22 -11.59 -16.26 17.09
C LEU A 22 -12.78 -15.31 17.10
N LEU A 23 -12.84 -14.43 18.12
CA LEU A 23 -13.90 -13.43 18.25
C LEU A 23 -13.38 -12.03 17.90
N SER A 24 -13.98 -11.40 16.89
CA SER A 24 -13.57 -10.12 16.32
C SER A 24 -14.63 -9.02 16.55
N PRO A 25 -14.74 -8.47 17.76
CA PRO A 25 -15.62 -7.31 18.02
C PRO A 25 -15.09 -6.06 17.31
N ARG A 26 -16.00 -5.24 16.84
CA ARG A 26 -15.71 -3.96 16.13
C ARG A 26 -16.74 -2.92 16.50
N VAL A 27 -16.29 -1.69 16.60
CA VAL A 27 -17.15 -0.53 16.79
C VAL A 27 -16.67 0.61 15.89
N SER A 28 -17.61 1.33 15.31
CA SER A 28 -17.33 2.59 14.62
C SER A 28 -18.39 3.63 14.94
N ILE A 29 -17.94 4.86 15.11
CA ILE A 29 -18.75 6.03 15.41
C ILE A 29 -18.45 7.05 14.32
N ALA A 30 -19.50 7.65 13.77
CA ALA A 30 -19.38 8.83 12.93
C ALA A 30 -20.17 9.98 13.56
N TYR A 31 -19.59 11.16 13.54
CA TYR A 31 -20.17 12.40 14.04
C TYR A 31 -20.18 13.47 12.97
N LEU A 32 -21.35 14.02 12.70
CA LEU A 32 -21.58 15.12 11.76
C LEU A 32 -21.93 16.38 12.58
N PRO A 33 -20.97 17.28 12.81
CA PRO A 33 -21.25 18.51 13.54
C PRO A 33 -22.18 19.44 12.74
N ASN A 34 -23.02 20.19 13.42
CA ASN A 34 -23.88 21.22 12.81
C ASN A 34 -23.07 22.50 12.50
N TRP A 35 -21.97 22.37 11.79
CA TRP A 35 -21.14 23.48 11.37
C TRP A 35 -21.53 23.96 9.98
N LYS A 36 -21.05 25.15 9.59
CA LYS A 36 -21.20 25.65 8.21
C LYS A 36 -20.36 24.84 7.21
N GLN A 37 -19.31 24.21 7.69
CA GLN A 37 -18.41 23.35 6.92
C GLN A 37 -18.87 21.90 7.04
N ASP A 38 -18.85 21.18 5.94
CA ASP A 38 -19.27 19.78 5.87
C ASP A 38 -18.14 18.85 6.35
N PHE A 39 -18.05 18.64 7.65
CA PHE A 39 -17.15 17.70 8.29
C PHE A 39 -17.87 16.43 8.73
N VAL A 40 -17.20 15.31 8.59
CA VAL A 40 -17.57 14.05 9.24
C VAL A 40 -16.36 13.56 10.02
N PHE A 41 -16.47 13.45 11.33
CA PHE A 41 -15.45 12.83 12.18
C PHE A 41 -15.79 11.36 12.39
N ARG A 42 -14.78 10.49 12.32
CA ARG A 42 -14.95 9.06 12.46
C ARG A 42 -13.96 8.52 13.47
N PHE A 43 -14.44 7.63 14.32
CA PHE A 43 -13.61 6.80 15.17
C PHE A 43 -13.96 5.35 14.93
N ALA A 44 -12.96 4.50 14.76
CA ALA A 44 -13.17 3.07 14.64
C ALA A 44 -12.15 2.31 15.49
N SER A 45 -12.62 1.25 16.16
CA SER A 45 -11.78 0.33 16.89
C SER A 45 -12.27 -1.10 16.69
N GLY A 46 -11.36 -2.06 16.69
CA GLY A 46 -11.75 -3.46 16.56
C GLY A 46 -10.59 -4.41 16.66
N ILE A 47 -10.94 -5.67 16.92
CA ILE A 47 -10.02 -6.80 16.96
C ILE A 47 -10.19 -7.57 15.67
N TYR A 48 -9.07 -7.89 15.03
CA TYR A 48 -9.01 -8.59 13.76
C TYR A 48 -8.08 -9.79 13.91
N TYR A 49 -8.53 -10.95 13.45
CA TYR A 49 -7.73 -12.16 13.41
C TYR A 49 -7.54 -12.61 11.97
N GLN A 50 -6.35 -13.13 11.71
CA GLN A 50 -6.00 -13.77 10.46
C GLN A 50 -5.31 -15.09 10.76
N SER A 51 -5.94 -16.20 10.37
CA SER A 51 -5.30 -17.50 10.41
C SER A 51 -4.10 -17.48 9.45
N PRO A 52 -2.95 -18.03 9.85
CA PRO A 52 -1.77 -18.10 9.01
C PRO A 52 -2.02 -18.83 7.69
N PHE A 53 -1.35 -18.40 6.63
CA PHE A 53 -1.35 -19.10 5.37
C PHE A 53 -0.58 -20.41 5.45
N TYR A 54 -0.82 -21.31 4.51
CA TYR A 54 -0.16 -22.60 4.44
C TYR A 54 1.39 -22.53 4.50
N LYS A 55 1.99 -21.50 3.91
CA LYS A 55 3.44 -21.28 3.96
C LYS A 55 3.93 -20.77 5.32
N GLU A 56 3.08 -20.13 6.08
CA GLU A 56 3.40 -19.55 7.38
C GLU A 56 3.35 -20.59 8.52
N ILE A 57 2.74 -21.75 8.28
CA ILE A 57 2.66 -22.86 9.26
C ILE A 57 3.69 -23.96 9.02
N ARG A 58 4.58 -23.80 8.00
CA ARG A 58 5.61 -24.77 7.67
C ARG A 58 7.00 -24.16 7.84
N ASN A 59 7.87 -24.88 8.52
CA ASN A 59 9.27 -24.51 8.60
C ASN A 59 10.01 -24.80 7.26
N ASN A 60 11.29 -24.43 7.18
CA ASN A 60 12.13 -24.65 6.00
C ASN A 60 12.32 -26.13 5.63
N GLN A 61 12.07 -27.06 6.56
CA GLN A 61 12.12 -28.50 6.35
C GLN A 61 10.78 -29.08 5.90
N GLY A 62 9.74 -28.23 5.74
CA GLY A 62 8.39 -28.64 5.36
C GLY A 62 7.54 -29.21 6.50
N ILE A 63 8.05 -29.19 7.75
CA ILE A 63 7.36 -29.70 8.93
C ILE A 63 6.31 -28.67 9.37
N LEU A 64 5.09 -29.14 9.67
CA LEU A 64 3.99 -28.31 10.16
C LEU A 64 4.22 -27.94 11.63
N ASN A 65 4.05 -26.67 11.96
CA ASN A 65 4.00 -26.19 13.32
C ASN A 65 2.52 -26.03 13.75
N TYR A 66 2.02 -26.97 14.54
CA TYR A 66 0.64 -26.96 15.04
C TYR A 66 0.41 -25.97 16.19
N ASN A 67 1.46 -25.38 16.75
CA ASN A 67 1.38 -24.41 17.86
C ASN A 67 1.23 -22.97 17.37
N VAL A 68 1.25 -22.74 16.07
CA VAL A 68 1.09 -21.39 15.50
C VAL A 68 -0.33 -20.90 15.78
N LYS A 69 -0.44 -19.74 16.40
CA LYS A 69 -1.71 -19.05 16.68
C LYS A 69 -2.12 -18.13 15.53
N ALA A 70 -3.41 -17.83 15.47
CA ALA A 70 -3.91 -16.81 14.57
C ALA A 70 -3.28 -15.45 14.89
N GLN A 71 -2.77 -14.77 13.87
CA GLN A 71 -2.25 -13.41 14.01
C GLN A 71 -3.40 -12.49 14.40
N LYS A 72 -3.15 -11.58 15.36
CA LYS A 72 -4.15 -10.67 15.92
C LYS A 72 -3.72 -9.23 15.73
N SER A 73 -4.65 -8.38 15.30
CA SER A 73 -4.43 -6.94 15.20
C SER A 73 -5.56 -6.18 15.90
N ILE A 74 -5.21 -5.24 16.78
CA ILE A 74 -6.15 -4.35 17.44
C ILE A 74 -5.97 -2.97 16.80
N HIS A 75 -7.03 -2.45 16.19
CA HIS A 75 -7.00 -1.18 15.46
C HIS A 75 -7.65 -0.07 16.26
N TYR A 76 -7.04 1.11 16.19
CA TYR A 76 -7.58 2.39 16.61
C TYR A 76 -7.38 3.37 15.46
N VAL A 77 -8.48 3.90 14.93
CA VAL A 77 -8.47 4.81 13.77
C VAL A 77 -9.31 6.02 14.08
N LEU A 78 -8.75 7.20 13.93
CA LEU A 78 -9.43 8.48 13.99
C LEU A 78 -9.36 9.12 12.61
N GLY A 79 -10.50 9.42 12.03
CA GLY A 79 -10.60 9.98 10.69
C GLY A 79 -11.44 11.24 10.63
N SER A 80 -11.19 12.05 9.61
CA SER A 80 -11.99 13.22 9.26
C SER A 80 -12.17 13.29 7.76
N ASP A 81 -13.41 13.48 7.32
CA ASP A 81 -13.75 13.81 5.94
C ASP A 81 -14.19 15.27 5.91
N TYR A 82 -13.63 16.07 5.03
CA TYR A 82 -14.00 17.45 4.81
C TYR A 82 -14.39 17.67 3.36
N LEU A 83 -15.67 17.99 3.14
CA LEU A 83 -16.21 18.35 1.84
C LEU A 83 -16.21 19.86 1.72
N PHE A 84 -15.64 20.39 0.66
CA PHE A 84 -15.58 21.82 0.42
C PHE A 84 -15.65 22.17 -1.07
N PHE A 85 -16.04 23.40 -1.35
CA PHE A 85 -16.03 23.94 -2.69
C PHE A 85 -14.87 24.91 -2.86
N LYS A 86 -14.11 24.72 -3.93
CA LYS A 86 -13.07 25.65 -4.36
C LYS A 86 -13.19 25.88 -5.86
N TRP A 87 -13.11 27.13 -6.27
CA TRP A 87 -13.35 27.52 -7.68
C TRP A 87 -14.70 27.06 -8.23
N GLY A 88 -15.75 26.99 -7.39
CA GLY A 88 -17.07 26.49 -7.76
C GLY A 88 -17.16 24.96 -7.98
N ARG A 89 -16.17 24.19 -7.56
CA ARG A 89 -16.07 22.74 -7.77
C ARG A 89 -15.97 21.98 -6.46
N PRO A 90 -16.49 20.73 -6.40
CA PRO A 90 -16.45 19.94 -5.19
C PRO A 90 -15.05 19.30 -4.96
N PHE A 91 -14.61 19.34 -3.73
CA PHE A 91 -13.41 18.67 -3.25
C PHE A 91 -13.72 17.90 -1.97
N LYS A 92 -13.01 16.81 -1.78
CA LYS A 92 -13.04 16.03 -0.55
C LYS A 92 -11.62 15.82 -0.05
N LEU A 93 -11.35 16.25 1.19
CA LEU A 93 -10.14 15.91 1.94
C LEU A 93 -10.49 14.82 2.94
N VAL A 94 -9.78 13.71 2.90
CA VAL A 94 -9.84 12.62 3.87
C VAL A 94 -8.53 12.60 4.62
N SER A 95 -8.59 12.60 5.95
CA SER A 95 -7.42 12.45 6.82
C SER A 95 -7.69 11.39 7.87
N GLU A 96 -6.70 10.53 8.11
CA GLU A 96 -6.79 9.46 9.09
C GLU A 96 -5.49 9.36 9.87
N ILE A 97 -5.60 9.17 11.17
CA ILE A 97 -4.50 8.83 12.08
C ILE A 97 -4.83 7.45 12.63
N TYR A 98 -3.88 6.53 12.61
CA TYR A 98 -4.13 5.19 13.10
C TYR A 98 -2.98 4.65 13.93
N TYR A 99 -3.35 3.76 14.84
CA TYR A 99 -2.46 2.88 15.57
C TYR A 99 -3.01 1.47 15.55
N LYS A 100 -2.16 0.49 15.21
CA LYS A 100 -2.50 -0.93 15.19
C LYS A 100 -1.50 -1.68 16.06
N SER A 101 -1.99 -2.32 17.13
CA SER A 101 -1.21 -3.25 17.93
C SER A 101 -1.28 -4.63 17.32
N LEU A 102 -0.14 -5.25 17.09
CA LEU A 102 -0.01 -6.50 16.35
C LEU A 102 0.53 -7.57 17.29
N HIS A 103 -0.11 -8.74 17.33
CA HIS A 103 0.25 -9.84 18.21
C HIS A 103 0.27 -11.16 17.45
N ASN A 104 1.05 -12.11 17.96
CA ASN A 104 1.24 -13.44 17.37
C ASN A 104 1.65 -13.34 15.88
N LEU A 105 2.46 -12.36 15.54
CA LEU A 105 2.98 -12.23 14.18
C LEU A 105 3.99 -13.36 13.93
N ILE A 106 4.01 -13.86 12.70
CA ILE A 106 5.03 -14.78 12.23
C ILE A 106 6.09 -13.94 11.52
N PRO A 107 7.28 -13.78 12.12
CA PRO A 107 8.35 -13.02 11.52
C PRO A 107 8.79 -13.65 10.20
N TYR A 108 9.25 -12.83 9.27
CA TYR A 108 9.82 -13.33 8.04
C TYR A 108 10.99 -12.45 7.58
N LYS A 109 11.87 -13.03 6.81
CA LYS A 109 12.94 -12.32 6.10
C LYS A 109 12.83 -12.54 4.61
N ILE A 110 13.42 -11.62 3.85
CA ILE A 110 13.48 -11.71 2.40
C ILE A 110 14.88 -12.19 2.03
N ASP A 111 14.96 -13.42 1.54
CA ASP A 111 16.20 -14.01 1.01
C ASP A 111 16.18 -13.93 -0.51
N ASN A 112 16.96 -13.00 -1.06
CA ASN A 112 16.92 -12.61 -2.46
C ASN A 112 15.50 -12.15 -2.86
N VAL A 113 14.73 -12.99 -3.53
CA VAL A 113 13.35 -12.74 -3.95
C VAL A 113 12.34 -13.65 -3.22
N ARG A 114 12.78 -14.46 -2.27
CA ARG A 114 11.95 -15.42 -1.57
C ARG A 114 11.64 -14.94 -0.16
N ILE A 115 10.40 -15.10 0.25
CA ILE A 115 9.99 -14.89 1.65
C ILE A 115 10.27 -16.18 2.41
N GLN A 116 11.04 -16.06 3.48
CA GLN A 116 11.36 -17.12 4.41
C GLN A 116 10.68 -16.82 5.75
N TYR A 117 9.65 -17.59 6.10
CA TYR A 117 8.94 -17.45 7.36
C TYR A 117 9.70 -18.13 8.50
N LEU A 118 9.79 -17.44 9.63
CA LEU A 118 10.42 -17.95 10.86
C LEU A 118 9.32 -18.55 11.74
N THR A 119 8.79 -19.69 11.33
CA THR A 119 7.55 -20.29 11.87
C THR A 119 7.64 -20.78 13.32
N ASN A 120 8.85 -20.87 13.88
CA ASN A 120 9.09 -21.22 15.27
C ASN A 120 9.25 -19.99 16.17
N GLU A 121 9.24 -18.80 15.58
CA GLU A 121 9.36 -17.54 16.28
C GLU A 121 8.01 -16.82 16.28
N ILE A 122 7.76 -16.09 17.34
CA ILE A 122 6.58 -15.24 17.49
C ILE A 122 7.09 -13.81 17.66
N SER A 123 6.41 -12.86 17.06
CA SER A 123 6.69 -11.44 17.32
C SER A 123 5.42 -10.67 17.66
N ASN A 124 5.62 -9.61 18.42
CA ASN A 124 4.62 -8.59 18.68
C ASN A 124 5.09 -7.29 18.04
N GLY A 125 4.15 -6.45 17.62
CA GLY A 125 4.56 -5.26 16.90
C GLY A 125 3.49 -4.18 16.86
N TYR A 126 3.76 -3.17 16.07
CA TYR A 126 2.78 -2.12 15.81
C TYR A 126 2.90 -1.57 14.39
N ALA A 127 1.83 -0.94 13.94
CA ALA A 127 1.85 -0.05 12.79
C ALA A 127 1.10 1.23 13.16
N SER A 128 1.71 2.38 12.93
CA SER A 128 1.12 3.69 13.18
C SER A 128 1.39 4.63 12.03
N GLY A 129 0.46 5.53 11.75
CA GLY A 129 0.64 6.43 10.64
C GLY A 129 -0.45 7.47 10.49
N ILE A 130 -0.24 8.33 9.49
CA ILE A 130 -1.16 9.37 9.07
C ILE A 130 -1.35 9.22 7.56
N ASP A 131 -2.61 9.13 7.14
CA ASP A 131 -3.00 9.07 5.74
C ASP A 131 -3.79 10.32 5.37
N LEU A 132 -3.41 10.96 4.27
CA LEU A 132 -4.09 12.13 3.71
C LEU A 132 -4.46 11.83 2.26
N LYS A 133 -5.68 12.16 1.87
CA LYS A 133 -6.13 12.06 0.49
C LYS A 133 -7.01 13.23 0.13
N ILE A 134 -6.68 13.91 -0.94
CA ILE A 134 -7.54 14.90 -1.57
C ILE A 134 -8.00 14.39 -2.92
N ASN A 135 -9.29 14.49 -3.18
CA ASN A 135 -9.86 14.22 -4.49
C ASN A 135 -10.88 15.29 -4.86
N GLY A 136 -11.05 15.55 -6.15
CA GLY A 136 -12.01 16.51 -6.65
C GLY A 136 -11.73 16.93 -8.08
N GLU A 137 -12.54 17.85 -8.54
CA GLU A 137 -12.43 18.41 -9.88
C GLU A 137 -11.41 19.55 -9.93
N PHE A 138 -10.12 19.24 -10.00
CA PHE A 138 -9.08 20.27 -10.23
C PHE A 138 -9.26 20.93 -11.60
N VAL A 139 -9.79 20.18 -12.55
CA VAL A 139 -10.24 20.65 -13.85
C VAL A 139 -11.72 20.29 -13.99
N PHE A 140 -12.52 21.21 -14.55
CA PHE A 140 -13.97 21.01 -14.68
C PHE A 140 -14.31 19.73 -15.44
N GLY A 141 -15.16 18.90 -14.84
CA GLY A 141 -15.67 17.65 -15.42
C GLY A 141 -14.67 16.47 -15.41
N VAL A 142 -13.52 16.60 -14.74
CA VAL A 142 -12.56 15.49 -14.57
C VAL A 142 -12.04 15.40 -13.14
N ASP A 143 -12.18 14.22 -12.56
CA ASP A 143 -11.69 13.91 -11.22
C ASP A 143 -10.18 13.67 -11.21
N SER A 144 -9.52 14.26 -10.25
CA SER A 144 -8.10 14.04 -9.95
C SER A 144 -7.92 13.84 -8.46
N TRP A 145 -6.84 13.19 -8.06
CA TRP A 145 -6.57 12.95 -6.66
C TRP A 145 -5.09 12.90 -6.34
N ALA A 146 -4.76 13.20 -5.09
CA ALA A 146 -3.45 12.98 -4.52
C ALA A 146 -3.59 12.35 -3.13
N SER A 147 -2.69 11.46 -2.79
CA SER A 147 -2.62 10.83 -1.48
C SER A 147 -1.20 10.79 -0.95
N MET A 148 -1.06 10.94 0.36
CA MET A 148 0.19 10.84 1.09
C MET A 148 -0.03 10.01 2.34
N SER A 149 0.86 9.06 2.58
CA SER A 149 0.88 8.22 3.77
C SER A 149 2.26 8.31 4.43
N ILE A 150 2.27 8.59 5.73
CA ILE A 150 3.47 8.52 6.57
C ILE A 150 3.22 7.41 7.58
N MET A 151 4.02 6.36 7.54
CA MET A 151 3.81 5.16 8.35
C MET A 151 5.11 4.68 9.00
N LYS A 152 4.97 4.11 10.18
CA LYS A 152 6.01 3.33 10.86
C LYS A 152 5.45 1.98 11.28
N THR A 153 6.17 0.89 10.97
CA THR A 153 5.82 -0.44 11.47
C THR A 153 7.06 -1.19 11.92
N GLU A 154 7.01 -1.68 13.14
CA GLU A 154 8.10 -2.42 13.79
C GLU A 154 7.55 -3.67 14.45
N GLU A 155 8.42 -4.63 14.69
CA GLU A 155 8.13 -5.85 15.41
C GLU A 155 9.27 -6.20 16.36
N ASP A 156 8.92 -6.83 17.46
CA ASP A 156 9.80 -7.33 18.49
C ASP A 156 9.66 -8.86 18.54
N ILE A 157 10.72 -9.59 18.24
CA ILE A 157 10.73 -11.04 18.19
C ILE A 157 10.98 -11.55 19.61
N GLU A 158 10.11 -12.41 20.09
CA GLU A 158 10.20 -12.93 21.44
C GLU A 158 11.49 -13.76 21.64
N ASN A 159 12.19 -13.48 22.74
CA ASN A 159 13.43 -14.16 23.16
C ASN A 159 14.62 -13.99 22.18
N ASP A 160 14.60 -13.05 21.27
CA ASP A 160 15.74 -12.73 20.46
C ASP A 160 16.78 -11.98 21.30
N LYS A 161 18.05 -12.36 21.19
CA LYS A 161 19.14 -11.80 21.98
C LYS A 161 20.33 -11.50 21.10
N LYS A 162 21.02 -10.40 21.40
CA LYS A 162 22.28 -10.02 20.79
C LYS A 162 23.34 -9.77 21.84
N ILE A 163 24.59 -9.88 21.45
CA ILE A 163 25.72 -9.51 22.29
C ILE A 163 25.99 -8.01 22.08
N ASP A 164 25.98 -7.22 23.16
CA ASP A 164 26.28 -5.81 23.12
C ASP A 164 27.82 -5.57 23.07
N GLU A 165 28.22 -4.29 23.00
CA GLU A 165 29.62 -3.88 22.96
C GLU A 165 30.41 -4.26 24.23
N ASN A 166 29.70 -4.53 25.33
CA ASN A 166 30.25 -4.94 26.60
C ASN A 166 30.27 -6.45 26.80
N ASN A 167 29.98 -7.20 25.76
CA ASN A 167 29.89 -8.66 25.74
C ASN A 167 28.74 -9.24 26.62
N ASN A 168 27.70 -8.44 26.87
CA ASN A 168 26.50 -8.89 27.58
C ASN A 168 25.44 -9.33 26.60
N LEU A 169 24.66 -10.35 27.01
CA LEU A 169 23.50 -10.81 26.25
C LEU A 169 22.30 -9.89 26.56
N VAL A 170 21.87 -9.10 25.57
CA VAL A 170 20.75 -8.15 25.68
C VAL A 170 19.66 -8.48 24.67
N GLU A 171 18.40 -8.13 24.96
CA GLU A 171 17.32 -8.25 24.02
C GLU A 171 17.50 -7.28 22.85
N VAL A 172 17.08 -7.70 21.66
CA VAL A 172 17.19 -6.87 20.44
C VAL A 172 16.18 -5.73 20.46
N GLY A 173 14.94 -6.02 20.88
CA GLY A 173 13.82 -5.10 20.90
C GLY A 173 13.23 -4.84 19.52
N TYR A 174 12.54 -3.71 19.37
CA TYR A 174 11.81 -3.39 18.13
C TYR A 174 12.73 -3.18 16.93
N ILE A 175 12.43 -3.92 15.86
CA ILE A 175 13.11 -3.80 14.56
C ILE A 175 12.09 -3.44 13.47
N PRO A 176 12.49 -2.69 12.44
CA PRO A 176 11.59 -2.40 11.31
C PRO A 176 11.16 -3.66 10.59
N ARG A 177 9.85 -3.77 10.32
CA ARG A 177 9.31 -4.87 9.51
C ARG A 177 9.73 -4.71 8.04
N PRO A 178 9.80 -5.80 7.25
CA PRO A 178 10.09 -5.72 5.81
C PRO A 178 9.13 -4.82 5.02
N THR A 179 7.94 -4.56 5.56
CA THR A 179 6.92 -3.67 4.99
C THR A 179 7.00 -2.23 5.48
N ASP A 180 8.03 -1.86 6.28
CA ASP A 180 8.18 -0.51 6.83
C ASP A 180 8.59 0.49 5.75
N GLN A 181 7.58 1.05 5.08
CA GLN A 181 7.73 2.12 4.10
C GLN A 181 7.29 3.44 4.72
N ARG A 182 8.25 4.31 5.05
CA ARG A 182 8.05 5.52 5.86
C ARG A 182 7.19 6.59 5.19
N LEU A 183 7.31 6.74 3.89
CA LEU A 183 6.57 7.73 3.11
C LEU A 183 6.12 7.10 1.81
N ASN A 184 4.83 7.25 1.53
CA ASN A 184 4.24 6.92 0.25
C ASN A 184 3.44 8.13 -0.25
N PHE A 185 3.65 8.49 -1.50
CA PHE A 185 2.88 9.54 -2.19
C PHE A 185 2.43 9.01 -3.53
N SER A 186 1.17 9.23 -3.87
CA SER A 186 0.66 8.96 -5.20
C SER A 186 -0.34 10.02 -5.63
N MET A 187 -0.31 10.35 -6.91
CA MET A 187 -1.14 11.37 -7.51
C MET A 187 -1.58 10.92 -8.89
N PHE A 188 -2.83 11.14 -9.18
CA PHE A 188 -3.40 11.05 -10.52
C PHE A 188 -4.05 12.38 -10.86
N PHE A 189 -3.56 13.00 -11.92
CA PHE A 189 -4.10 14.24 -12.45
C PHE A 189 -4.52 14.06 -13.89
N GLN A 190 -5.67 14.60 -14.26
CA GLN A 190 -6.10 14.61 -15.66
C GLN A 190 -6.69 15.96 -16.05
N ASP A 191 -6.52 16.30 -17.32
CA ASP A 191 -6.99 17.53 -17.92
C ASP A 191 -7.39 17.31 -19.38
N TYR A 192 -8.18 18.22 -19.91
CA TYR A 192 -8.43 18.35 -21.34
C TYR A 192 -7.39 19.29 -21.98
N VAL A 193 -7.02 19.02 -23.21
CA VAL A 193 -6.21 19.99 -23.96
C VAL A 193 -7.03 21.28 -24.15
N PRO A 194 -6.49 22.46 -23.80
CA PRO A 194 -7.20 23.73 -23.93
C PRO A 194 -7.80 23.92 -25.31
N GLY A 195 -9.09 24.23 -25.35
CA GLY A 195 -9.85 24.43 -26.61
C GLY A 195 -10.25 23.15 -27.34
N ASN A 196 -9.86 21.96 -26.87
CA ASN A 196 -10.26 20.71 -27.50
C ASN A 196 -10.61 19.61 -26.49
N PRO A 197 -11.90 19.45 -26.11
CA PRO A 197 -12.33 18.45 -25.13
C PRO A 197 -12.23 17.00 -25.64
N ASN A 198 -11.92 16.79 -26.91
CA ASN A 198 -11.69 15.44 -27.44
C ASN A 198 -10.31 14.89 -27.10
N PHE A 199 -9.39 15.73 -26.60
CA PHE A 199 -8.07 15.31 -26.17
C PHE A 199 -7.94 15.44 -24.65
N LYS A 200 -7.55 14.35 -24.01
CA LYS A 200 -7.25 14.30 -22.58
C LYS A 200 -5.79 13.98 -22.35
N ILE A 201 -5.23 14.62 -21.35
CA ILE A 201 -3.90 14.33 -20.82
C ILE A 201 -4.08 13.79 -19.41
N HIS A 202 -3.36 12.77 -19.05
CA HIS A 202 -3.27 12.33 -17.66
C HIS A 202 -1.82 12.14 -17.24
N LEU A 203 -1.59 12.41 -15.97
CA LEU A 203 -0.30 12.25 -15.30
C LEU A 203 -0.53 11.38 -14.06
N ASN A 204 0.29 10.36 -13.91
CA ASN A 204 0.37 9.56 -12.71
C ASN A 204 1.76 9.70 -12.10
N ALA A 205 1.86 10.06 -10.83
CA ALA A 205 3.12 10.18 -10.12
C ALA A 205 3.08 9.33 -8.85
N ILE A 206 4.13 8.53 -8.64
CA ILE A 206 4.27 7.64 -7.49
C ILE A 206 5.66 7.84 -6.89
N TYR A 207 5.69 8.01 -5.58
CA TYR A 207 6.89 8.01 -4.76
C TYR A 207 6.70 7.10 -3.57
N GLY A 208 7.67 6.23 -3.29
CA GLY A 208 7.71 5.41 -2.08
C GLY A 208 9.11 5.42 -1.49
N SER A 209 9.25 5.70 -0.21
CA SER A 209 10.53 5.53 0.48
C SER A 209 10.95 4.06 0.46
N GLY A 210 12.25 3.81 0.56
CA GLY A 210 12.79 2.46 0.49
C GLY A 210 12.27 1.53 1.58
N LEU A 211 11.91 0.32 1.19
CA LEU A 211 11.60 -0.78 2.10
C LEU A 211 12.89 -1.30 2.76
N THR A 212 12.75 -1.95 3.90
CA THR A 212 13.86 -2.57 4.61
C THR A 212 14.27 -3.89 3.96
N PHE A 213 15.57 -4.15 3.91
CA PHE A 213 16.16 -5.42 3.48
C PHE A 213 17.47 -5.65 4.22
N GLY A 214 18.02 -6.84 4.12
CA GLY A 214 19.32 -7.19 4.69
C GLY A 214 19.98 -8.36 3.97
N PRO A 215 21.25 -8.66 4.27
CA PRO A 215 21.94 -9.82 3.75
C PRO A 215 21.25 -11.11 4.18
N PRO A 216 21.11 -12.12 3.29
CA PRO A 216 20.33 -13.32 3.58
C PRO A 216 20.92 -14.20 4.70
N LYS A 217 22.21 -14.08 4.96
CA LYS A 217 22.92 -14.86 5.98
C LYS A 217 23.08 -14.13 7.31
N SER A 218 22.63 -12.86 7.41
CA SER A 218 22.64 -12.11 8.66
C SER A 218 21.40 -12.40 9.49
N GLU A 219 21.51 -12.18 10.80
CA GLU A 219 20.37 -12.18 11.69
C GLU A 219 19.42 -11.02 11.32
N LYS A 220 18.12 -11.20 11.57
CA LYS A 220 17.10 -10.26 11.13
C LYS A 220 17.29 -8.83 11.66
N TYR A 221 17.91 -8.68 12.82
CA TYR A 221 18.17 -7.38 13.46
C TYR A 221 19.49 -6.74 13.06
N GLN A 222 20.36 -7.49 12.38
CA GLN A 222 21.65 -6.99 11.90
C GLN A 222 21.50 -6.45 10.47
N ASP A 223 22.32 -5.44 10.17
CA ASP A 223 22.47 -4.92 8.81
C ASP A 223 21.14 -4.55 8.12
N ILE A 224 20.22 -3.92 8.88
CA ILE A 224 18.96 -3.45 8.30
C ILE A 224 19.24 -2.25 7.40
N LEU A 225 19.21 -2.51 6.10
CA LEU A 225 19.39 -1.52 5.05
C LEU A 225 18.03 -1.11 4.46
N ARG A 226 18.03 -0.05 3.66
CA ARG A 226 16.86 0.35 2.88
C ARG A 226 17.20 0.40 1.40
N ILE A 227 16.32 -0.19 0.58
CA ILE A 227 16.42 -0.04 -0.87
C ILE A 227 16.23 1.43 -1.25
N PRO A 228 16.76 1.88 -2.40
CA PRO A 228 16.49 3.22 -2.93
C PRO A 228 14.99 3.49 -3.06
N SER A 229 14.59 4.76 -2.91
CA SER A 229 13.19 5.15 -3.05
C SER A 229 12.65 4.84 -4.45
N TYR A 230 11.45 4.28 -4.49
CA TYR A 230 10.70 4.10 -5.72
C TYR A 230 10.18 5.43 -6.24
N ARG A 231 10.38 5.73 -7.51
CA ARG A 231 9.93 6.97 -8.17
C ARG A 231 9.46 6.64 -9.56
N ARG A 232 8.23 7.02 -9.88
CA ARG A 232 7.71 6.79 -11.22
C ARG A 232 6.76 7.90 -11.61
N VAL A 233 6.89 8.37 -12.84
CA VAL A 233 5.97 9.29 -13.47
C VAL A 233 5.53 8.67 -14.78
N ASP A 234 4.22 8.57 -14.98
CA ASP A 234 3.61 8.13 -16.23
C ASP A 234 2.82 9.29 -16.82
N ILE A 235 2.85 9.44 -18.12
CA ILE A 235 2.04 10.42 -18.84
C ILE A 235 1.26 9.70 -19.94
N GLY A 236 0.01 10.12 -20.15
CA GLY A 236 -0.80 9.57 -21.22
C GLY A 236 -1.62 10.63 -21.91
N PHE A 237 -1.80 10.42 -23.22
CA PHE A 237 -2.61 11.25 -24.11
C PHE A 237 -3.71 10.39 -24.69
N SER A 238 -4.95 10.82 -24.58
CA SER A 238 -6.10 10.10 -25.14
C SER A 238 -6.86 11.02 -26.09
N ALA A 239 -7.23 10.50 -27.23
CA ALA A 239 -8.03 11.19 -28.24
C ALA A 239 -9.31 10.45 -28.54
N VAL A 240 -10.44 11.17 -28.56
CA VAL A 240 -11.72 10.68 -29.06
C VAL A 240 -11.74 10.85 -30.59
N ILE A 241 -11.63 9.76 -31.32
CA ILE A 241 -11.70 9.75 -32.78
C ILE A 241 -13.16 9.72 -33.24
N LYS A 242 -14.01 8.97 -32.54
CA LYS A 242 -15.46 8.88 -32.75
C LYS A 242 -16.17 8.96 -31.42
N ASP A 243 -17.09 9.89 -31.32
CA ASP A 243 -18.03 10.04 -30.20
C ASP A 243 -19.35 9.35 -30.57
N SER A 244 -20.00 8.74 -29.60
CA SER A 244 -21.31 8.07 -29.75
C SER A 244 -22.38 8.99 -30.34
N ASN A 245 -22.33 10.28 -30.01
CA ASN A 245 -23.35 11.25 -30.38
C ASN A 245 -23.09 11.97 -31.71
N LYS A 246 -21.97 11.68 -32.41
CA LYS A 246 -21.61 12.36 -33.65
C LYS A 246 -21.37 11.38 -34.79
N LYS A 247 -21.92 11.70 -35.99
CA LYS A 247 -21.58 10.95 -37.20
C LYS A 247 -20.15 11.21 -37.62
N SER A 248 -19.41 10.17 -37.91
CA SER A 248 -18.03 10.29 -38.41
C SER A 248 -18.03 10.63 -39.90
N LYS A 249 -17.04 11.43 -40.33
CA LYS A 249 -16.76 11.68 -41.75
C LYS A 249 -16.32 10.39 -42.48
N ILE A 250 -15.78 9.43 -41.76
CA ILE A 250 -15.32 8.14 -42.29
C ILE A 250 -16.47 7.14 -42.12
N LYS A 251 -17.02 6.66 -43.23
CA LYS A 251 -18.20 5.74 -43.27
C LYS A 251 -17.97 4.48 -42.42
N LEU A 252 -16.76 3.95 -42.40
CA LEU A 252 -16.38 2.77 -41.62
C LEU A 252 -16.63 2.95 -40.12
N PHE A 253 -16.33 4.15 -39.60
CA PHE A 253 -16.49 4.44 -38.16
C PHE A 253 -17.94 4.71 -37.74
N ASN A 254 -18.86 4.87 -38.68
CA ASN A 254 -20.28 5.07 -38.36
C ASN A 254 -20.93 3.79 -37.80
N LYS A 255 -20.29 2.63 -37.95
CA LYS A 255 -20.73 1.36 -37.36
C LYS A 255 -20.30 1.19 -35.90
N LEU A 256 -19.39 2.09 -35.40
CA LEU A 256 -18.92 2.09 -34.03
C LEU A 256 -19.73 3.08 -33.22
N ASP A 257 -20.01 2.75 -31.96
CA ASP A 257 -20.54 3.70 -30.99
C ASP A 257 -19.45 4.72 -30.59
N SER A 258 -18.27 4.24 -30.26
CA SER A 258 -17.15 5.13 -29.94
C SER A 258 -15.81 4.52 -30.34
N PHE A 259 -14.84 5.41 -30.63
CA PHE A 259 -13.46 5.03 -30.91
C PHE A 259 -12.50 5.99 -30.22
N TRP A 260 -11.61 5.44 -29.39
CA TRP A 260 -10.59 6.16 -28.65
C TRP A 260 -9.20 5.61 -28.97
N ILE A 261 -8.24 6.50 -29.05
CA ILE A 261 -6.81 6.18 -29.13
C ILE A 261 -6.15 6.75 -27.90
N SER A 262 -5.32 5.98 -27.22
CA SER A 262 -4.52 6.43 -26.09
C SER A 262 -3.08 6.04 -26.30
N LEU A 263 -2.18 6.98 -26.12
CA LEU A 263 -0.72 6.79 -26.10
C LEU A 263 -0.22 7.07 -24.69
N GLU A 264 0.45 6.11 -24.10
CA GLU A 264 0.93 6.20 -22.72
C GLU A 264 2.45 5.97 -22.69
N VAL A 265 3.15 6.76 -21.90
CA VAL A 265 4.57 6.61 -21.61
C VAL A 265 4.70 6.26 -20.14
N PHE A 266 5.02 5.02 -19.85
CA PHE A 266 5.30 4.55 -18.50
C PHE A 266 6.75 4.82 -18.14
N ASN A 267 7.00 5.18 -16.87
CA ASN A 267 8.31 5.54 -16.36
C ASN A 267 8.98 6.63 -17.23
N LEU A 268 8.28 7.75 -17.41
CA LEU A 268 8.71 8.87 -18.27
C LEU A 268 10.15 9.32 -18.00
N LEU A 269 10.55 9.33 -16.72
CA LEU A 269 11.87 9.79 -16.28
C LEU A 269 12.96 8.73 -16.44
N ASP A 270 12.60 7.51 -16.87
CA ASP A 270 13.50 6.36 -17.07
C ASP A 270 14.35 6.01 -15.83
N ILE A 271 13.72 6.09 -14.66
CA ILE A 271 14.38 5.79 -13.39
C ILE A 271 14.50 4.28 -13.22
N ASN A 272 15.68 3.80 -12.93
CA ASN A 272 15.95 2.42 -12.57
C ASN A 272 15.48 2.15 -11.13
N ASN A 273 14.21 1.80 -10.98
CA ASN A 273 13.63 1.47 -9.68
C ASN A 273 14.06 0.07 -9.25
N THR A 274 14.73 -0.02 -8.11
CA THR A 274 15.17 -1.29 -7.53
C THR A 274 13.96 -2.02 -6.93
N ASN A 275 13.71 -3.24 -7.39
CA ASN A 275 12.69 -4.12 -6.83
C ASN A 275 13.24 -4.98 -5.68
N SER A 276 14.45 -5.50 -5.85
CA SER A 276 15.11 -6.40 -4.91
C SER A 276 16.60 -6.41 -5.17
N TYR A 277 17.35 -7.07 -4.31
CA TYR A 277 18.76 -7.37 -4.54
C TYR A 277 18.97 -8.86 -4.63
N ILE A 278 19.85 -9.29 -5.55
CA ILE A 278 20.37 -10.65 -5.63
C ILE A 278 21.75 -10.62 -4.98
N TRP A 279 21.92 -11.41 -3.95
CA TRP A 279 23.18 -11.50 -3.24
C TRP A 279 24.08 -12.56 -3.89
N VAL A 280 25.27 -12.15 -4.28
CA VAL A 280 26.31 -13.03 -4.83
C VAL A 280 27.53 -13.01 -3.93
N SER A 281 28.19 -14.14 -3.77
CA SER A 281 29.41 -14.26 -2.98
C SER A 281 30.61 -14.49 -3.91
N ASP A 282 31.72 -13.82 -3.65
CA ASP A 282 32.98 -14.09 -4.31
C ASP A 282 33.70 -15.32 -3.70
N ILE A 283 34.86 -15.66 -4.25
CA ILE A 283 35.70 -16.78 -3.78
C ILE A 283 36.20 -16.59 -2.34
N ASN A 284 36.21 -15.35 -1.83
CA ASN A 284 36.61 -15.00 -0.48
C ASN A 284 35.39 -14.88 0.48
N ASN A 285 34.23 -15.35 0.06
CA ASN A 285 32.96 -15.28 0.81
C ASN A 285 32.45 -13.85 1.07
N ARG A 286 32.92 -12.84 0.31
CA ARG A 286 32.38 -11.49 0.38
C ARG A 286 31.06 -11.42 -0.35
N GLN A 287 30.06 -10.82 0.28
CA GLN A 287 28.71 -10.69 -0.31
C GLN A 287 28.55 -9.36 -1.02
N PHE A 288 28.01 -9.40 -2.24
CA PHE A 288 27.69 -8.23 -3.05
C PHE A 288 26.21 -8.23 -3.35
N ALA A 289 25.56 -7.09 -3.13
CA ALA A 289 24.15 -6.87 -3.45
C ALA A 289 24.03 -6.36 -4.89
N VAL A 290 23.55 -7.20 -5.80
CA VAL A 290 23.31 -6.83 -7.20
C VAL A 290 21.85 -6.40 -7.34
N PRO A 291 21.56 -5.14 -7.74
CA PRO A 291 20.19 -4.66 -7.84
C PRO A 291 19.45 -5.34 -9.00
N ASN A 292 18.21 -5.74 -8.73
CA ASN A 292 17.26 -6.19 -9.72
C ASN A 292 16.25 -5.05 -9.96
N TYR A 293 16.29 -4.48 -11.17
CA TYR A 293 15.47 -3.33 -11.51
C TYR A 293 14.12 -3.73 -12.10
N LEU A 294 13.11 -2.91 -11.82
CA LEU A 294 11.84 -2.95 -12.54
C LEU A 294 12.01 -2.43 -13.97
N THR A 295 10.96 -2.60 -14.77
CA THR A 295 10.95 -2.19 -16.17
C THR A 295 11.33 -0.72 -16.37
N SER A 296 12.20 -0.46 -17.36
CA SER A 296 12.55 0.87 -17.86
C SER A 296 11.34 1.57 -18.52
N ARG A 297 11.60 2.68 -19.21
CA ARG A 297 10.55 3.41 -19.96
C ARG A 297 9.89 2.52 -20.99
N GLN A 298 8.55 2.57 -21.04
CA GLN A 298 7.74 1.82 -22.00
C GLN A 298 6.74 2.74 -22.70
N LEU A 299 6.55 2.50 -23.99
CA LEU A 299 5.48 3.11 -24.78
C LEU A 299 4.35 2.10 -24.91
N ASN A 300 3.12 2.54 -24.64
CA ASN A 300 1.92 1.74 -24.78
C ASN A 300 0.91 2.47 -25.67
N LEU A 301 0.45 1.80 -26.72
CA LEU A 301 -0.64 2.28 -27.58
C LEU A 301 -1.89 1.44 -27.32
N LYS A 302 -2.98 2.11 -26.95
CA LYS A 302 -4.27 1.47 -26.65
C LYS A 302 -5.34 1.98 -27.59
N LEU A 303 -6.05 1.07 -28.21
CA LEU A 303 -7.21 1.33 -29.06
C LEU A 303 -8.46 0.77 -28.38
N ILE A 304 -9.47 1.60 -28.21
CA ILE A 304 -10.74 1.21 -27.59
C ILE A 304 -11.85 1.43 -28.61
N LEU A 305 -12.47 0.35 -29.06
CA LEU A 305 -13.56 0.33 -30.00
C LEU A 305 -14.81 -0.20 -29.28
N LYS A 306 -15.93 0.53 -29.39
CA LYS A 306 -17.25 0.07 -28.90
C LYS A 306 -18.20 0.03 -30.08
N TYR A 307 -19.02 -1.01 -30.14
CA TYR A 307 -20.05 -1.25 -31.15
C TYR A 307 -21.43 -1.08 -30.56
#